data_18d63e682fba57a3477c938e27cfe309
#
_entry.id   18d63e682fba57a3477c938e27cfe309
#
_cell.length_a   1.000
_cell.length_b   1.000
_cell.length_c   1.000
_cell.angle_alpha   90.00
_cell.angle_beta   90.00
_cell.angle_gamma   90.00
#
_symmetry.space_group_name_H-M   'P 1'
#
loop_
_entity.id
_entity.type
_entity.pdbx_description
1 polymer ?
#
loop_
_entity_poly.entity_id
_entity_poly.type
_entity_poly.pdbx_seq_one_letter_code
_entity_poly.pdbx_strand_id
1 'polypeptide(L)'
;MKLVVLGATGGTGRLVVEQALAAGHTVTALVRSPEKLTLRNPNLHVIAGQATDPSAVSHALDGADALISTLGGTGSVISDATQAIVDAAPRAGVSRVVVLSSFLVERDRFDPVTRLLTGLAMRSMIKDKSAGEKALRQSDLDWTIVYASGLTDGPTGGPVVVLTEGRRWSLSHRIARADVAAWLVQAATSPQTSRRSISITGGARTKANVKLEAVRK
;
A
#
# COMPACT_ATOMS: atom_id res chain seq x y z
N MET A 1 13.19 1.08 -12.21
CA MET A 1 12.57 -0.19 -11.84
C MET A 1 11.26 -0.36 -12.60
N LYS A 2 10.84 -1.61 -12.79
CA LYS A 2 9.49 -1.96 -13.28
C LYS A 2 8.60 -2.28 -12.08
N LEU A 3 7.60 -1.47 -11.84
CA LEU A 3 6.69 -1.60 -10.69
C LEU A 3 5.31 -2.08 -11.15
N VAL A 4 4.78 -3.10 -10.50
CA VAL A 4 3.36 -3.48 -10.66
C VAL A 4 2.53 -2.75 -9.62
N VAL A 5 1.41 -2.15 -10.04
CA VAL A 5 0.48 -1.45 -9.14
C VAL A 5 -0.90 -2.08 -9.21
N LEU A 6 -1.35 -2.63 -8.08
CA LEU A 6 -2.72 -3.07 -7.87
C LEU A 6 -3.52 -1.97 -7.18
N GLY A 7 -4.77 -1.76 -7.65
CA GLY A 7 -5.60 -0.66 -7.16
C GLY A 7 -5.31 0.70 -7.81
N ALA A 8 -4.67 0.72 -8.97
CA ALA A 8 -4.24 1.93 -9.71
C ALA A 8 -5.37 2.91 -10.07
N THR A 9 -6.63 2.47 -10.07
CA THR A 9 -7.79 3.35 -10.32
C THR A 9 -8.36 3.99 -9.04
N GLY A 10 -7.88 3.57 -7.87
CA GLY A 10 -8.25 4.17 -6.58
C GLY A 10 -7.52 5.49 -6.30
N GLY A 11 -8.02 6.27 -5.33
CA GLY A 11 -7.46 7.60 -5.01
C GLY A 11 -5.97 7.59 -4.68
N THR A 12 -5.50 6.62 -3.85
CA THR A 12 -4.06 6.49 -3.54
C THR A 12 -3.30 5.82 -4.69
N GLY A 13 -3.88 4.77 -5.30
CA GLY A 13 -3.20 4.01 -6.35
C GLY A 13 -2.91 4.82 -7.60
N ARG A 14 -3.80 5.75 -7.99
CA ARG A 14 -3.55 6.69 -9.08
C ARG A 14 -2.32 7.55 -8.80
N LEU A 15 -2.23 8.08 -7.59
CA LEU A 15 -1.07 8.89 -7.16
C LEU A 15 0.22 8.07 -7.09
N VAL A 16 0.14 6.79 -6.71
CA VAL A 16 1.30 5.87 -6.79
C VAL A 16 1.78 5.73 -8.23
N VAL A 17 0.87 5.52 -9.19
CA VAL A 17 1.23 5.42 -10.61
C VAL A 17 1.87 6.73 -11.10
N GLU A 18 1.24 7.87 -10.83
CA GLU A 18 1.75 9.19 -11.23
C GLU A 18 3.15 9.46 -10.68
N GLN A 19 3.37 9.20 -9.40
CA GLN A 19 4.65 9.48 -8.74
C GLN A 19 5.73 8.47 -9.12
N ALA A 20 5.40 7.20 -9.32
CA ALA A 20 6.33 6.21 -9.82
C ALA A 20 6.84 6.57 -11.23
N LEU A 21 5.95 6.99 -12.12
CA LEU A 21 6.31 7.46 -13.46
C LEU A 21 7.15 8.74 -13.40
N ALA A 22 6.79 9.71 -12.53
CA ALA A 22 7.56 10.93 -12.33
C ALA A 22 8.97 10.66 -11.77
N ALA A 23 9.14 9.57 -11.00
CA ALA A 23 10.44 9.11 -10.52
C ALA A 23 11.24 8.29 -11.54
N GLY A 24 10.73 8.17 -12.79
CA GLY A 24 11.42 7.47 -13.88
C GLY A 24 11.25 5.94 -13.87
N HIS A 25 10.28 5.42 -13.12
CA HIS A 25 9.96 3.98 -13.14
C HIS A 25 9.04 3.64 -14.31
N THR A 26 9.11 2.41 -14.78
CA THR A 26 8.08 1.81 -15.63
C THR A 26 7.00 1.22 -14.73
N VAL A 27 5.74 1.43 -15.07
CA VAL A 27 4.60 0.96 -14.26
C VAL A 27 3.70 0.04 -15.07
N THR A 28 3.41 -1.13 -14.53
CA THR A 28 2.34 -2.02 -15.00
C THR A 28 1.16 -1.92 -14.03
N ALA A 29 0.02 -1.41 -14.50
CA ALA A 29 -1.21 -1.28 -13.72
C ALA A 29 -2.16 -2.41 -14.06
N LEU A 30 -2.41 -3.34 -13.12
CA LEU A 30 -3.46 -4.36 -13.25
C LEU A 30 -4.77 -3.78 -12.74
N VAL A 31 -5.75 -3.62 -13.62
CA VAL A 31 -7.02 -2.95 -13.32
C VAL A 31 -8.22 -3.69 -13.90
N ARG A 32 -9.35 -3.68 -13.18
CA ARG A 32 -10.60 -4.29 -13.64
C ARG A 32 -11.27 -3.48 -14.77
N SER A 33 -11.01 -2.18 -14.78
CA SER A 33 -11.68 -1.20 -15.65
C SER A 33 -10.61 -0.25 -16.20
N PRO A 34 -9.92 -0.62 -17.29
CA PRO A 34 -8.83 0.18 -17.88
C PRO A 34 -9.26 1.61 -18.24
N GLU A 35 -10.52 1.79 -18.64
CA GLU A 35 -11.08 3.08 -19.02
C GLU A 35 -11.10 4.11 -17.87
N LYS A 36 -11.01 3.65 -16.61
CA LYS A 36 -10.92 4.52 -15.42
C LYS A 36 -9.52 5.07 -15.17
N LEU A 37 -8.50 4.52 -15.82
CA LEU A 37 -7.13 5.01 -15.73
C LEU A 37 -6.82 5.86 -16.97
N THR A 38 -7.17 7.14 -16.89
CA THR A 38 -7.06 8.09 -18.03
C THR A 38 -5.64 8.62 -18.27
N LEU A 39 -4.71 8.35 -17.33
CA LEU A 39 -3.30 8.75 -17.45
C LEU A 39 -2.67 8.14 -18.71
N ARG A 40 -1.91 8.94 -19.44
CA ARG A 40 -1.14 8.53 -20.62
C ARG A 40 0.33 8.80 -20.39
N ASN A 41 1.15 7.77 -20.46
CA ASN A 41 2.60 7.87 -20.33
C ASN A 41 3.24 6.69 -21.08
N PRO A 42 4.34 6.87 -21.84
CA PRO A 42 4.99 5.78 -22.57
C PRO A 42 5.52 4.66 -21.67
N ASN A 43 5.79 4.97 -20.40
CA ASN A 43 6.25 4.00 -19.39
C ASN A 43 5.10 3.41 -18.55
N LEU A 44 3.83 3.64 -18.95
CA LEU A 44 2.66 3.05 -18.30
C LEU A 44 2.06 1.95 -19.17
N HIS A 45 2.05 0.73 -18.67
CA HIS A 45 1.38 -0.42 -19.26
C HIS A 45 0.12 -0.74 -18.44
N VAL A 46 -1.01 -0.86 -19.12
CA VAL A 46 -2.30 -1.16 -18.48
C VAL A 46 -2.76 -2.54 -18.90
N ILE A 47 -2.93 -3.43 -17.92
CA ILE A 47 -3.44 -4.79 -18.10
C ILE A 47 -4.85 -4.87 -17.52
N ALA A 48 -5.80 -5.34 -18.34
CA ALA A 48 -7.14 -5.63 -17.88
C ALA A 48 -7.17 -6.98 -17.14
N GLY A 49 -7.64 -6.99 -15.90
CA GLY A 49 -7.73 -8.21 -15.10
C GLY A 49 -8.13 -7.93 -13.66
N GLN A 50 -8.36 -9.00 -12.92
CA GLN A 50 -8.70 -8.92 -11.51
C GLN A 50 -7.48 -9.25 -10.64
N ALA A 51 -7.26 -8.46 -9.61
CA ALA A 51 -6.16 -8.70 -8.66
C ALA A 51 -6.35 -9.99 -7.82
N THR A 52 -7.56 -10.55 -7.81
CA THR A 52 -7.89 -11.84 -7.18
C THR A 52 -7.67 -13.04 -8.09
N ASP A 53 -7.31 -12.81 -9.35
CA ASP A 53 -6.97 -13.87 -10.31
C ASP A 53 -5.45 -14.08 -10.35
N PRO A 54 -4.94 -15.25 -9.88
CA PRO A 54 -3.52 -15.53 -9.87
C PRO A 54 -2.87 -15.46 -11.25
N SER A 55 -3.62 -15.81 -12.31
CA SER A 55 -3.10 -15.76 -13.69
C SER A 55 -2.90 -14.32 -14.16
N ALA A 56 -3.88 -13.44 -13.88
CA ALA A 56 -3.76 -12.02 -14.20
C ALA A 56 -2.63 -11.35 -13.39
N VAL A 57 -2.47 -11.71 -12.12
CA VAL A 57 -1.38 -11.21 -11.26
C VAL A 57 -0.03 -11.72 -11.79
N SER A 58 0.09 -13.00 -12.13
CA SER A 58 1.31 -13.57 -12.71
C SER A 58 1.72 -12.87 -14.01
N HIS A 59 0.74 -12.63 -14.91
CA HIS A 59 1.00 -11.90 -16.15
C HIS A 59 1.45 -10.45 -15.90
N ALA A 60 0.85 -9.78 -14.92
CA ALA A 60 1.25 -8.41 -14.56
C ALA A 60 2.66 -8.34 -13.95
N LEU A 61 3.11 -9.42 -13.30
CA LEU A 61 4.41 -9.51 -12.65
C LEU A 61 5.56 -9.88 -13.60
N ASP A 62 5.28 -10.19 -14.85
CA ASP A 62 6.29 -10.60 -15.81
C ASP A 62 7.37 -9.52 -15.99
N GLY A 63 8.61 -9.88 -15.63
CA GLY A 63 9.76 -8.98 -15.66
C GLY A 63 9.68 -7.77 -14.71
N ALA A 64 8.83 -7.82 -13.67
CA ALA A 64 8.73 -6.77 -12.67
C ALA A 64 9.80 -6.91 -11.59
N ASP A 65 10.19 -5.78 -10.98
CA ASP A 65 11.12 -5.72 -9.85
C ASP A 65 10.38 -5.73 -8.50
N ALA A 66 9.20 -5.11 -8.43
CA ALA A 66 8.42 -5.02 -7.20
C ALA A 66 6.92 -4.82 -7.48
N LEU A 67 6.08 -5.14 -6.47
CA LEU A 67 4.65 -4.92 -6.49
C LEU A 67 4.23 -3.96 -5.38
N ILE A 68 3.36 -2.99 -5.70
CA ILE A 68 2.70 -2.11 -4.75
C ILE A 68 1.19 -2.37 -4.82
N SER A 69 0.59 -2.78 -3.68
CA SER A 69 -0.86 -2.97 -3.57
C SER A 69 -1.49 -1.85 -2.74
N THR A 70 -2.41 -1.13 -3.36
CA THR A 70 -3.25 -0.11 -2.72
C THR A 70 -4.72 -0.50 -2.72
N LEU A 71 -4.97 -1.81 -2.76
CA LEU A 71 -6.33 -2.33 -2.87
C LEU A 71 -7.17 -1.97 -1.64
N GLY A 72 -8.37 -1.52 -1.94
CA GLY A 72 -9.50 -1.44 -1.04
C GLY A 72 -10.65 -2.25 -1.60
N GLY A 73 -11.59 -2.60 -0.76
CA GLY A 73 -12.75 -3.38 -1.20
C GLY A 73 -13.62 -3.82 -0.05
N THR A 74 -14.66 -4.57 -0.39
CA THR A 74 -15.57 -5.23 0.54
C THR A 74 -15.48 -6.75 0.36
N GLY A 75 -15.92 -7.50 1.36
CA GLY A 75 -15.85 -8.96 1.33
C GLY A 75 -14.44 -9.48 1.59
N SER A 76 -13.93 -10.34 0.69
CA SER A 76 -12.61 -10.99 0.77
C SER A 76 -11.61 -10.49 -0.29
N VAL A 77 -11.92 -9.37 -0.96
CA VAL A 77 -11.12 -8.89 -2.10
C VAL A 77 -9.64 -8.68 -1.75
N ILE A 78 -9.34 -8.19 -0.55
CA ILE A 78 -7.97 -7.89 -0.14
C ILE A 78 -7.22 -9.16 0.22
N SER A 79 -7.83 -10.07 0.97
CA SER A 79 -7.24 -11.36 1.32
C SER A 79 -7.02 -12.25 0.09
N ASP A 80 -8.01 -12.32 -0.81
CA ASP A 80 -7.92 -13.12 -2.03
C ASP A 80 -6.85 -12.58 -2.98
N ALA A 81 -6.79 -11.25 -3.16
CA ALA A 81 -5.74 -10.61 -3.95
C ALA A 81 -4.35 -10.80 -3.34
N THR A 82 -4.24 -10.73 -2.00
CA THR A 82 -2.96 -10.97 -1.33
C THR A 82 -2.53 -12.42 -1.48
N GLN A 83 -3.46 -13.37 -1.42
CA GLN A 83 -3.15 -14.78 -1.69
C GLN A 83 -2.67 -14.96 -3.14
N ALA A 84 -3.34 -14.35 -4.12
CA ALA A 84 -2.90 -14.37 -5.51
C ALA A 84 -1.48 -13.79 -5.69
N ILE A 85 -1.13 -12.73 -4.97
CA ILE A 85 0.24 -12.18 -4.95
C ILE A 85 1.23 -13.18 -4.36
N VAL A 86 0.93 -13.78 -3.21
CA VAL A 86 1.80 -14.75 -2.53
C VAL A 86 2.08 -15.96 -3.43
N ASP A 87 1.08 -16.40 -4.18
CA ASP A 87 1.19 -17.55 -5.08
C ASP A 87 1.93 -17.22 -6.39
N ALA A 88 1.73 -16.01 -6.93
CA ALA A 88 2.26 -15.62 -8.24
C ALA A 88 3.66 -14.99 -8.17
N ALA A 89 3.95 -14.17 -7.17
CA ALA A 89 5.18 -13.38 -7.13
C ALA A 89 6.46 -14.24 -7.12
N PRO A 90 6.57 -15.32 -6.35
CA PRO A 90 7.77 -16.18 -6.39
C PRO A 90 7.98 -16.83 -7.75
N ARG A 91 6.90 -17.22 -8.44
CA ARG A 91 6.97 -17.84 -9.77
C ARG A 91 7.44 -16.87 -10.86
N ALA A 92 7.12 -15.58 -10.68
CA ALA A 92 7.59 -14.49 -11.55
C ALA A 92 8.98 -13.96 -11.17
N GLY A 93 9.62 -14.51 -10.13
CA GLY A 93 10.91 -14.02 -9.62
C GLY A 93 10.82 -12.69 -8.87
N VAL A 94 9.61 -12.26 -8.50
CA VAL A 94 9.38 -11.01 -7.77
C VAL A 94 9.30 -11.31 -6.27
N SER A 95 10.25 -10.81 -5.50
CA SER A 95 10.24 -10.95 -4.04
C SER A 95 9.64 -9.73 -3.33
N ARG A 96 9.84 -8.52 -3.86
CA ARG A 96 9.50 -7.26 -3.21
C ARG A 96 8.02 -6.91 -3.33
N VAL A 97 7.32 -6.82 -2.20
CA VAL A 97 5.87 -6.51 -2.14
C VAL A 97 5.60 -5.46 -1.07
N VAL A 98 4.96 -4.35 -1.45
CA VAL A 98 4.54 -3.28 -0.54
C VAL A 98 3.02 -3.19 -0.53
N VAL A 99 2.40 -3.30 0.63
CA VAL A 99 0.93 -3.30 0.78
C VAL A 99 0.48 -2.14 1.64
N LEU A 100 -0.45 -1.34 1.13
CA LEU A 100 -1.14 -0.31 1.90
C LEU A 100 -2.25 -0.94 2.74
N SER A 101 -2.11 -0.88 4.04
CA SER A 101 -3.13 -1.25 5.00
C SER A 101 -3.72 -0.03 5.71
N SER A 102 -4.55 -0.26 6.69
CA SER A 102 -5.21 0.77 7.48
C SER A 102 -4.76 0.69 8.93
N PHE A 103 -4.52 1.85 9.55
CA PHE A 103 -4.26 1.95 10.98
C PHE A 103 -5.35 1.27 11.84
N LEU A 104 -6.59 1.13 11.33
CA LEU A 104 -7.68 0.45 12.00
C LEU A 104 -7.44 -1.05 12.22
N VAL A 105 -6.48 -1.66 11.52
CA VAL A 105 -6.08 -3.05 11.74
C VAL A 105 -5.24 -3.20 13.01
N GLU A 106 -4.44 -2.19 13.36
CA GLU A 106 -3.62 -2.14 14.57
C GLU A 106 -4.47 -1.83 15.83
N ARG A 107 -5.50 -2.62 16.07
CA ARG A 107 -6.55 -2.39 17.09
C ARG A 107 -6.01 -2.18 18.50
N ASP A 108 -4.94 -2.86 18.86
CA ASP A 108 -4.37 -2.82 20.21
C ASP A 108 -3.71 -1.46 20.52
N ARG A 109 -3.50 -0.64 19.50
CA ARG A 109 -2.97 0.73 19.62
C ARG A 109 -4.05 1.80 19.83
N PHE A 110 -5.32 1.42 19.88
CA PHE A 110 -6.44 2.32 20.24
C PHE A 110 -6.83 2.18 21.72
N ASP A 111 -7.49 3.21 22.24
CA ASP A 111 -8.20 3.09 23.51
C ASP A 111 -9.36 2.09 23.42
N PRO A 112 -9.82 1.51 24.56
CA PRO A 112 -10.83 0.45 24.55
C PRO A 112 -12.15 0.84 23.88
N VAL A 113 -12.60 2.08 24.05
CA VAL A 113 -13.88 2.57 23.49
C VAL A 113 -13.75 2.69 21.96
N THR A 114 -12.73 3.37 21.47
CA THR A 114 -12.45 3.50 20.04
C THR A 114 -12.27 2.12 19.39
N ARG A 115 -11.55 1.21 20.07
CA ARG A 115 -11.35 -0.17 19.62
C ARG A 115 -12.68 -0.92 19.46
N LEU A 116 -13.61 -0.78 20.41
CA LEU A 116 -14.92 -1.41 20.35
C LEU A 116 -15.74 -0.86 19.18
N LEU A 117 -15.91 0.46 19.11
CA LEU A 117 -16.72 1.12 18.09
C LEU A 117 -16.22 0.88 16.67
N THR A 118 -14.92 1.06 16.43
CA THR A 118 -14.33 0.79 15.11
C THR A 118 -14.38 -0.69 14.75
N GLY A 119 -14.23 -1.58 15.75
CA GLY A 119 -14.33 -3.02 15.57
C GLY A 119 -15.71 -3.51 15.15
N LEU A 120 -16.76 -2.86 15.59
CA LEU A 120 -18.14 -3.14 15.17
C LEU A 120 -18.40 -2.54 13.77
N ALA A 121 -18.10 -1.27 13.58
CA ALA A 121 -18.39 -0.55 12.34
C ALA A 121 -17.58 -1.04 11.13
N MET A 122 -16.31 -1.44 11.34
CA MET A 122 -15.36 -1.78 10.27
C MET A 122 -14.94 -3.26 10.28
N ARG A 123 -15.74 -4.11 10.92
CA ARG A 123 -15.39 -5.53 11.17
C ARG A 123 -14.99 -6.30 9.91
N SER A 124 -15.76 -6.15 8.83
CA SER A 124 -15.50 -6.86 7.57
C SER A 124 -14.16 -6.43 6.96
N MET A 125 -13.93 -5.13 6.87
CA MET A 125 -12.68 -4.57 6.31
C MET A 125 -11.46 -4.97 7.15
N ILE A 126 -11.57 -4.89 8.48
CA ILE A 126 -10.48 -5.28 9.39
C ILE A 126 -10.16 -6.76 9.23
N LYS A 127 -11.20 -7.63 9.18
CA LYS A 127 -11.03 -9.07 8.99
C LYS A 127 -10.34 -9.40 7.66
N ASP A 128 -10.79 -8.80 6.58
CA ASP A 128 -10.24 -9.03 5.23
C ASP A 128 -8.76 -8.60 5.15
N LYS A 129 -8.44 -7.37 5.59
CA LYS A 129 -7.06 -6.88 5.63
C LYS A 129 -6.17 -7.75 6.52
N SER A 130 -6.63 -8.11 7.73
CA SER A 130 -5.86 -8.95 8.65
C SER A 130 -5.57 -10.33 8.08
N ALA A 131 -6.51 -10.91 7.32
CA ALA A 131 -6.30 -12.21 6.66
C ALA A 131 -5.22 -12.11 5.57
N GLY A 132 -5.29 -11.09 4.70
CA GLY A 132 -4.25 -10.84 3.70
C GLY A 132 -2.89 -10.57 4.32
N GLU A 133 -2.82 -9.73 5.37
CA GLU A 133 -1.57 -9.46 6.08
C GLU A 133 -0.96 -10.72 6.71
N LYS A 134 -1.81 -11.60 7.24
CA LYS A 134 -1.34 -12.89 7.79
C LYS A 134 -0.69 -13.75 6.72
N ALA A 135 -1.35 -13.91 5.56
CA ALA A 135 -0.81 -14.66 4.43
C ALA A 135 0.54 -14.08 3.97
N LEU A 136 0.63 -12.75 3.85
CA LEU A 136 1.86 -12.08 3.45
C LEU A 136 3.00 -12.28 4.46
N ARG A 137 2.73 -12.17 5.76
CA ARG A 137 3.75 -12.41 6.81
C ARG A 137 4.25 -13.84 6.87
N GLN A 138 3.41 -14.81 6.49
CA GLN A 138 3.76 -16.24 6.46
C GLN A 138 4.51 -16.63 5.18
N SER A 139 4.56 -15.75 4.17
CA SER A 139 5.30 -15.98 2.93
C SER A 139 6.79 -15.67 3.07
N ASP A 140 7.58 -16.17 2.11
CA ASP A 140 9.01 -15.85 1.99
C ASP A 140 9.29 -14.54 1.24
N LEU A 141 8.23 -13.78 0.89
CA LEU A 141 8.37 -12.51 0.20
C LEU A 141 9.08 -11.46 1.06
N ASP A 142 9.76 -10.55 0.42
CA ASP A 142 10.27 -9.32 1.02
C ASP A 142 9.12 -8.29 1.11
N TRP A 143 8.29 -8.44 2.12
CA TRP A 143 7.10 -7.64 2.27
C TRP A 143 7.31 -6.38 3.12
N THR A 144 6.53 -5.35 2.82
CA THR A 144 6.29 -4.20 3.71
C THR A 144 4.78 -3.97 3.83
N ILE A 145 4.28 -3.90 5.06
CA ILE A 145 2.89 -3.52 5.35
C ILE A 145 2.88 -2.12 5.92
N VAL A 146 2.16 -1.22 5.25
CA VAL A 146 2.07 0.20 5.63
C VAL A 146 0.70 0.49 6.22
N TYR A 147 0.67 0.80 7.50
CA TYR A 147 -0.54 1.26 8.18
C TYR A 147 -0.63 2.77 8.08
N ALA A 148 -1.47 3.27 7.17
CA ALA A 148 -1.72 4.69 7.04
C ALA A 148 -2.90 5.14 7.92
N SER A 149 -2.77 6.30 8.56
CA SER A 149 -3.86 6.97 9.27
C SER A 149 -4.98 7.41 8.32
N GLY A 150 -6.00 8.10 8.81
CA GLY A 150 -7.13 8.56 7.99
C GLY A 150 -6.66 9.34 6.76
N LEU A 151 -6.98 8.81 5.57
CA LEU A 151 -6.54 9.40 4.30
C LEU A 151 -7.34 10.64 3.95
N THR A 152 -6.64 11.68 3.50
CA THR A 152 -7.25 12.92 3.01
C THR A 152 -6.76 13.24 1.60
N ASP A 153 -7.55 14.00 0.85
CA ASP A 153 -7.11 14.60 -0.40
C ASP A 153 -6.37 15.90 -0.09
N GLY A 154 -5.18 16.05 -0.63
CA GLY A 154 -4.32 17.20 -0.40
C GLY A 154 -3.03 17.09 -1.21
N PRO A 155 -2.29 18.21 -1.37
CA PRO A 155 -1.03 18.20 -2.10
C PRO A 155 0.02 17.38 -1.36
N THR A 156 1.01 16.91 -2.12
CA THR A 156 2.24 16.29 -1.59
C THR A 156 3.09 17.32 -0.79
N GLY A 157 4.01 16.80 0.01
CA GLY A 157 5.01 17.62 0.72
C GLY A 157 4.65 17.92 2.16
N GLY A 158 3.64 17.24 2.71
CA GLY A 158 3.45 17.16 4.15
C GLY A 158 4.51 16.24 4.78
N PRO A 159 4.95 16.53 6.03
CA PRO A 159 5.85 15.63 6.71
C PRO A 159 5.16 14.32 7.02
N VAL A 160 5.77 13.20 6.64
CA VAL A 160 5.33 11.87 7.04
C VAL A 160 6.05 11.50 8.33
N VAL A 161 5.26 11.18 9.35
CA VAL A 161 5.75 10.73 10.64
C VAL A 161 5.56 9.23 10.74
N VAL A 162 6.65 8.50 10.97
CA VAL A 162 6.60 7.08 11.32
C VAL A 162 6.31 6.98 12.81
N LEU A 163 5.22 6.30 13.16
CA LEU A 163 4.84 6.07 14.55
C LEU A 163 5.61 4.86 15.10
N THR A 164 6.44 5.11 16.09
CA THR A 164 7.18 4.06 16.81
C THR A 164 6.24 3.10 17.55
N GLU A 165 6.73 1.92 17.86
CA GLU A 165 6.02 0.95 18.72
C GLU A 165 5.59 1.59 20.03
N GLY A 166 4.41 1.21 20.54
CA GLY A 166 3.83 1.75 21.77
C GLY A 166 3.09 3.09 21.63
N ARG A 167 3.26 3.83 20.56
CA ARG A 167 2.46 5.05 20.30
C ARG A 167 1.02 4.67 19.95
N ARG A 168 0.07 5.31 20.61
CA ARG A 168 -1.36 5.10 20.35
C ARG A 168 -1.82 5.79 19.08
N TRP A 169 -2.76 5.15 18.39
CA TRP A 169 -3.53 5.77 17.32
C TRP A 169 -4.61 6.71 17.87
N SER A 170 -4.90 7.76 17.12
CA SER A 170 -6.10 8.58 17.30
C SER A 170 -6.88 8.62 15.98
N LEU A 171 -8.20 8.64 16.07
CA LEU A 171 -9.06 8.84 14.90
C LEU A 171 -8.89 10.23 14.27
N SER A 172 -8.23 11.16 14.95
CA SER A 172 -7.86 12.48 14.40
C SER A 172 -6.60 12.46 13.53
N HIS A 173 -5.78 11.41 13.60
CA HIS A 173 -4.60 11.29 12.77
C HIS A 173 -5.00 11.24 11.28
N ARG A 174 -4.37 12.09 10.48
CA ARG A 174 -4.61 12.23 9.04
C ARG A 174 -3.31 12.29 8.27
N ILE A 175 -3.37 11.78 7.03
CA ILE A 175 -2.26 11.86 6.08
C ILE A 175 -2.81 12.07 4.66
N ALA A 176 -2.15 12.88 3.85
CA ALA A 176 -2.55 13.04 2.46
C ALA A 176 -2.24 11.77 1.65
N ARG A 177 -3.18 11.37 0.78
CA ARG A 177 -2.96 10.23 -0.15
C ARG A 177 -1.70 10.40 -0.98
N ALA A 178 -1.39 11.63 -1.34
CA ALA A 178 -0.21 11.95 -2.11
C ALA A 178 1.09 11.67 -1.34
N ASP A 179 1.14 11.95 -0.03
CA ASP A 179 2.30 11.64 0.81
C ASP A 179 2.41 10.12 1.07
N VAL A 180 1.27 9.43 1.22
CA VAL A 180 1.26 7.96 1.30
C VAL A 180 1.78 7.35 0.00
N ALA A 181 1.37 7.86 -1.16
CA ALA A 181 1.82 7.37 -2.45
C ALA A 181 3.34 7.53 -2.62
N ALA A 182 3.88 8.71 -2.28
CA ALA A 182 5.33 8.95 -2.29
C ALA A 182 6.08 7.95 -1.41
N TRP A 183 5.54 7.73 -0.21
CA TRP A 183 6.14 6.81 0.75
C TRP A 183 6.13 5.36 0.25
N LEU A 184 5.01 4.90 -0.37
CA LEU A 184 4.89 3.55 -0.94
C LEU A 184 5.89 3.32 -2.09
N VAL A 185 6.04 4.30 -2.99
CA VAL A 185 7.02 4.23 -4.10
C VAL A 185 8.43 4.13 -3.53
N GLN A 186 8.78 4.96 -2.55
CA GLN A 186 10.08 4.94 -1.91
C GLN A 186 10.31 3.62 -1.16
N ALA A 187 9.30 3.09 -0.46
CA ALA A 187 9.39 1.81 0.23
C ALA A 187 9.66 0.66 -0.74
N ALA A 188 9.07 0.67 -1.94
CA ALA A 188 9.30 -0.37 -2.94
C ALA A 188 10.76 -0.47 -3.39
N THR A 189 11.51 0.64 -3.29
CA THR A 189 12.93 0.72 -3.69
C THR A 189 13.90 0.62 -2.51
N SER A 190 13.39 0.58 -1.27
CA SER A 190 14.21 0.69 -0.06
C SER A 190 14.35 -0.65 0.68
N PRO A 191 15.55 -1.19 0.84
CA PRO A 191 15.78 -2.40 1.61
C PRO A 191 15.54 -2.20 3.12
N GLN A 192 15.56 -0.95 3.63
CA GLN A 192 15.34 -0.68 5.06
C GLN A 192 13.92 -0.99 5.53
N THR A 193 12.98 -1.14 4.59
CA THR A 193 11.59 -1.49 4.90
C THR A 193 11.26 -2.97 4.73
N SER A 194 12.28 -3.79 4.43
CA SER A 194 12.17 -5.25 4.23
C SER A 194 11.59 -5.96 5.45
N ARG A 195 10.57 -6.77 5.23
CA ARG A 195 9.86 -7.60 6.24
C ARG A 195 9.38 -6.79 7.45
N ARG A 196 8.91 -5.55 7.21
CA ARG A 196 8.46 -4.64 8.27
C ARG A 196 7.01 -4.22 8.13
N SER A 197 6.38 -4.04 9.29
CA SER A 197 5.10 -3.34 9.46
C SER A 197 5.40 -1.92 9.92
N ILE A 198 4.95 -0.93 9.17
CA ILE A 198 5.30 0.48 9.40
C ILE A 198 4.04 1.32 9.46
N SER A 199 3.87 2.05 10.55
CA SER A 199 2.72 2.92 10.81
C SER A 199 3.07 4.36 10.46
N ILE A 200 2.31 4.99 9.55
CA ILE A 200 2.56 6.35 9.10
C ILE A 200 1.37 7.27 9.31
N THR A 201 1.65 8.52 9.67
CA THR A 201 0.67 9.61 9.74
C THR A 201 1.27 10.91 9.24
N GLY A 202 0.43 11.89 8.91
CA GLY A 202 0.90 13.25 8.63
C GLY A 202 1.34 13.95 9.92
N GLY A 203 2.42 14.69 9.85
CA GLY A 203 2.87 15.60 10.90
C GLY A 203 2.31 17.02 10.71
N ALA A 204 2.63 17.93 11.63
CA ALA A 204 2.34 19.34 11.44
C ALA A 204 3.13 19.87 10.23
N ARG A 205 2.47 20.62 9.34
CA ARG A 205 3.11 21.21 8.16
C ARG A 205 4.15 22.25 8.60
N THR A 206 5.40 21.86 8.67
CA THR A 206 6.53 22.78 8.59
C THR A 206 7.14 22.65 7.18
N LYS A 207 7.55 23.77 6.59
CA LYS A 207 8.18 23.82 5.25
C LYS A 207 9.56 23.15 5.25
N ALA A 208 9.67 21.83 5.37
CA ALA A 208 10.94 21.12 5.23
C ALA A 208 10.76 19.61 4.99
N ASN A 209 11.28 19.16 3.88
CA ASN A 209 11.81 17.84 3.50
C ASN A 209 11.20 16.57 4.11
N VAL A 210 10.61 15.77 3.22
CA VAL A 210 10.39 14.33 3.43
C VAL A 210 11.77 13.65 3.49
N LYS A 211 12.29 13.38 4.67
CA LYS A 211 13.46 12.53 4.87
C LYS A 211 13.06 11.28 5.64
N LEU A 212 13.39 10.11 5.07
CA LEU A 212 13.33 8.78 5.71
C LEU A 212 14.37 8.63 6.86
N GLU A 213 14.61 9.66 7.65
CA GLU A 213 15.64 9.60 8.71
C GLU A 213 15.23 8.85 9.98
N ALA A 214 13.99 8.33 10.07
CA ALA A 214 13.48 7.71 11.32
C ALA A 214 13.52 6.18 11.34
N VAL A 215 14.26 5.50 10.48
CA VAL A 215 14.43 4.04 10.52
C VAL A 215 15.82 3.62 11.01
N ARG A 216 16.57 4.54 11.64
CA ARG A 216 17.79 4.20 12.37
C ARG A 216 17.46 4.08 13.86
N LYS A 217 17.14 2.89 14.34
CA LYS A 217 17.60 2.18 15.55
C LYS A 217 16.80 0.91 15.71
#